data_b91d11fc1e8b716a96f1ae285fd342d1
#
_entry.id   b91d11fc1e8b716a96f1ae285fd342d1
#
_cell.length_a   1.000
_cell.length_b   1.000
_cell.length_c   1.000
_cell.angle_alpha   90.00
_cell.angle_beta   90.00
_cell.angle_gamma   90.00
#
_symmetry.space_group_name_H-M   'P 1'
#
loop_
_entity.id
_entity.type
_entity.pdbx_description
1 polymer ?
#
loop_
_entity_poly.entity_id
_entity_poly.type
_entity_poly.pdbx_seq_one_letter_code
_entity_poly.pdbx_strand_id
1 'polypeptide(L)'
;MKKTIALLASITLGLNAFAAEDNPMKKAMSYAHKAPEGQKKIGEKICEGTATDEEASKTLSLYKAMLDCTPPRGEKAAYKEKMEKLIAATEAVVAKKDGAAAQYKEAVNCKTCHSEHKPQKK
;
A
#
# COMPACT_ATOMS: atom_id res chain seq x y z
N MET A 1 58.70 12.53 -6.35
CA MET A 1 57.48 13.18 -6.83
C MET A 1 56.38 12.16 -6.89
N LYS A 2 55.47 12.21 -5.96
CA LYS A 2 54.33 11.34 -5.97
C LYS A 2 53.11 12.12 -6.46
N LYS A 3 52.68 11.79 -7.64
CA LYS A 3 51.44 12.35 -8.21
C LYS A 3 50.30 11.55 -7.66
N THR A 4 49.57 12.11 -6.72
CA THR A 4 48.30 11.59 -6.28
C THR A 4 47.26 11.89 -7.35
N ILE A 5 46.84 10.87 -8.05
CA ILE A 5 45.71 10.95 -8.96
C ILE A 5 44.49 10.84 -8.08
N ALA A 6 43.82 11.96 -7.87
CA ALA A 6 42.50 11.95 -7.24
C ALA A 6 41.52 11.37 -8.27
N LEU A 7 41.12 10.15 -8.04
CA LEU A 7 40.03 9.53 -8.78
C LEU A 7 38.73 10.14 -8.28
N LEU A 8 38.24 11.13 -9.00
CA LEU A 8 36.89 11.64 -8.81
C LEU A 8 35.95 10.55 -9.34
N ALA A 9 35.47 9.73 -8.43
CA ALA A 9 34.35 8.87 -8.72
C ALA A 9 33.10 9.76 -8.85
N SER A 10 32.75 10.09 -10.07
CA SER A 10 31.45 10.70 -10.35
C SER A 10 30.38 9.65 -10.06
N ILE A 11 29.83 9.70 -8.86
CA ILE A 11 28.61 8.95 -8.57
C ILE A 11 27.49 9.70 -9.28
N THR A 12 27.23 9.30 -10.50
CA THR A 12 25.98 9.67 -11.15
C THR A 12 24.87 8.92 -10.42
N LEU A 13 24.27 9.58 -9.44
CA LEU A 13 22.99 9.14 -8.94
C LEU A 13 22.03 9.23 -10.13
N GLY A 14 21.81 8.09 -10.78
CA GLY A 14 20.73 7.96 -11.71
C GLY A 14 19.42 8.15 -10.95
N LEU A 15 18.87 9.34 -11.02
CA LEU A 15 17.47 9.57 -10.65
C LEU A 15 16.64 8.78 -11.65
N ASN A 16 16.41 7.55 -11.33
CA ASN A 16 15.42 6.76 -12.02
C ASN A 16 14.05 7.30 -11.61
N ALA A 17 13.56 8.24 -12.35
CA ALA A 17 12.19 8.69 -12.22
C ALA A 17 11.27 7.58 -12.72
N PHE A 18 10.97 6.63 -11.86
CA PHE A 18 9.94 5.61 -12.09
C PHE A 18 8.58 6.21 -11.79
N ALA A 19 8.13 7.11 -12.64
CA ALA A 19 6.94 7.89 -12.35
C ALA A 19 5.63 7.11 -12.44
N ALA A 20 5.54 6.04 -13.24
CA ALA A 20 4.27 5.40 -13.53
C ALA A 20 4.13 3.98 -12.95
N GLU A 21 5.23 3.23 -12.84
CA GLU A 21 5.19 1.82 -12.42
C GLU A 21 5.34 1.65 -10.91
N ASP A 22 5.88 2.64 -10.22
CA ASP A 22 6.11 2.63 -8.76
C ASP A 22 5.04 3.38 -7.97
N ASN A 23 3.83 3.47 -8.49
CA ASN A 23 2.73 4.07 -7.74
C ASN A 23 2.34 3.18 -6.57
N PRO A 24 2.52 3.62 -5.30
CA PRO A 24 2.19 2.81 -4.13
C PRO A 24 0.73 2.36 -4.08
N MET A 25 -0.19 3.17 -4.56
CA MET A 25 -1.61 2.80 -4.63
C MET A 25 -1.82 1.61 -5.56
N LYS A 26 -1.20 1.61 -6.75
CA LYS A 26 -1.30 0.50 -7.70
C LYS A 26 -0.67 -0.77 -7.14
N LYS A 27 0.48 -0.65 -6.48
CA LYS A 27 1.14 -1.80 -5.84
C LYS A 27 0.27 -2.43 -4.78
N ALA A 28 -0.31 -1.62 -3.89
CA ALA A 28 -1.19 -2.10 -2.84
C ALA A 28 -2.45 -2.75 -3.41
N MET A 29 -3.09 -2.12 -4.37
CA MET A 29 -4.28 -2.68 -5.02
C MET A 29 -3.97 -3.98 -5.77
N SER A 30 -2.85 -4.03 -6.48
CA SER A 30 -2.45 -5.24 -7.22
C SER A 30 -2.10 -6.40 -6.30
N TYR A 31 -1.45 -6.12 -5.19
CA TYR A 31 -1.05 -7.16 -4.24
C TYR A 31 -2.23 -7.68 -3.39
N ALA A 32 -2.95 -6.77 -2.74
CA ALA A 32 -3.95 -7.13 -1.73
C ALA A 32 -5.36 -7.32 -2.29
N HIS A 33 -5.69 -6.65 -3.38
CA HIS A 33 -7.06 -6.56 -3.88
C HIS A 33 -7.27 -7.10 -5.30
N LYS A 34 -6.26 -7.78 -5.83
CA LYS A 34 -6.37 -8.55 -7.08
C LYS A 34 -5.81 -9.93 -6.88
N ALA A 35 -6.35 -10.88 -7.59
CA ALA A 35 -5.86 -12.26 -7.61
C ALA A 35 -6.12 -12.89 -8.97
N PRO A 36 -5.34 -13.90 -9.36
CA PRO A 36 -5.66 -14.72 -10.53
C PRO A 36 -7.04 -15.37 -10.38
N GLU A 37 -7.66 -15.68 -11.50
CA GLU A 37 -8.94 -16.37 -11.51
C GLU A 37 -8.90 -17.67 -10.70
N GLY A 38 -9.90 -17.86 -9.86
CA GLY A 38 -9.99 -19.03 -8.98
C GLY A 38 -9.21 -18.91 -7.68
N GLN A 39 -8.48 -17.81 -7.46
CA GLN A 39 -7.75 -17.57 -6.20
C GLN A 39 -8.37 -16.44 -5.39
N LYS A 40 -8.28 -16.56 -4.07
CA LYS A 40 -8.74 -15.49 -3.18
C LYS A 40 -7.74 -14.34 -3.13
N LYS A 41 -8.25 -13.14 -3.08
CA LYS A 41 -7.44 -11.95 -2.85
C LYS A 41 -6.87 -11.97 -1.43
N ILE A 42 -5.71 -11.38 -1.23
CA ILE A 42 -5.11 -11.31 0.11
C ILE A 42 -6.02 -10.54 1.08
N GLY A 43 -6.64 -9.46 0.63
CA GLY A 43 -7.63 -8.75 1.44
C GLY A 43 -8.80 -9.61 1.88
N GLU A 44 -9.27 -10.52 1.04
CA GLU A 44 -10.31 -11.48 1.40
C GLU A 44 -9.81 -12.49 2.45
N LYS A 45 -8.60 -12.98 2.29
CA LYS A 45 -7.96 -13.88 3.27
C LYS A 45 -7.80 -13.20 4.64
N ILE A 46 -7.46 -11.92 4.67
CA ILE A 46 -7.37 -11.15 5.91
C ILE A 46 -8.74 -11.07 6.57
N CYS A 47 -9.80 -10.77 5.81
CA CYS A 47 -11.17 -10.73 6.31
C CYS A 47 -11.65 -12.07 6.89
N GLU A 48 -11.16 -13.17 6.31
CA GLU A 48 -11.51 -14.53 6.75
C GLU A 48 -10.59 -15.07 7.86
N GLY A 49 -9.50 -14.35 8.16
CA GLY A 49 -8.49 -14.80 9.12
C GLY A 49 -7.56 -15.89 8.60
N THR A 50 -7.45 -16.06 7.29
CA THR A 50 -6.65 -17.12 6.64
C THR A 50 -5.38 -16.61 5.97
N ALA A 51 -5.11 -15.31 6.01
CA ALA A 51 -3.88 -14.74 5.46
C ALA A 51 -2.66 -15.18 6.30
N THR A 52 -1.53 -15.39 5.64
CA THR A 52 -0.28 -15.67 6.35
C THR A 52 0.26 -14.40 7.02
N ASP A 53 1.15 -14.58 7.99
CA ASP A 53 1.81 -13.44 8.65
C ASP A 53 2.58 -12.58 7.66
N GLU A 54 3.24 -13.20 6.69
CA GLU A 54 3.96 -12.51 5.62
C GLU A 54 3.02 -11.71 4.72
N GLU A 55 1.90 -12.29 4.32
CA GLU A 55 0.88 -11.61 3.51
C GLU A 55 0.31 -10.39 4.24
N ALA A 56 -0.03 -10.53 5.51
CA ALA A 56 -0.54 -9.44 6.32
C ALA A 56 0.50 -8.33 6.53
N SER A 57 1.75 -8.69 6.83
CA SER A 57 2.84 -7.73 7.02
C SER A 57 3.18 -6.95 5.76
N LYS A 58 3.21 -7.62 4.62
CA LYS A 58 3.45 -6.96 3.33
C LYS A 58 2.30 -6.03 2.96
N THR A 59 1.07 -6.45 3.20
CA THR A 59 -0.12 -5.61 2.99
C THR A 59 -0.03 -4.34 3.84
N LEU A 60 0.37 -4.46 5.10
CA LEU A 60 0.56 -3.32 6.00
C LEU A 60 1.61 -2.34 5.46
N SER A 61 2.76 -2.83 5.03
CA SER A 61 3.81 -2.02 4.41
C SER A 61 3.30 -1.23 3.20
N LEU A 62 2.53 -1.88 2.35
CA LEU A 62 1.97 -1.26 1.15
C LEU A 62 0.94 -0.19 1.49
N TYR A 63 0.10 -0.42 2.49
CA TYR A 63 -0.85 0.57 2.96
C TYR A 63 -0.17 1.79 3.58
N LYS A 64 0.90 1.59 4.35
CA LYS A 64 1.70 2.69 4.90
C LYS A 64 2.31 3.56 3.79
N ALA A 65 2.78 2.94 2.72
CA ALA A 65 3.27 3.67 1.55
C ALA A 65 2.18 4.47 0.85
N MET A 66 0.94 3.95 0.82
CA MET A 66 -0.21 4.68 0.27
C MET A 66 -0.58 5.92 1.07
N LEU A 67 -0.33 5.94 2.37
CA LEU A 67 -0.73 7.05 3.24
C LEU A 67 -0.15 8.39 2.78
N ASP A 68 1.07 8.38 2.28
CA ASP A 68 1.76 9.58 1.82
C ASP A 68 1.38 10.01 0.40
N CYS A 69 0.59 9.21 -0.29
CA CYS A 69 0.14 9.53 -1.64
C CYS A 69 -0.96 10.59 -1.64
N THR A 70 -1.02 11.37 -2.72
CA THR A 70 -2.15 12.25 -2.98
C THR A 70 -3.19 11.45 -3.76
N PRO A 71 -4.46 11.40 -3.28
CA PRO A 71 -5.49 10.70 -4.03
C PRO A 71 -5.76 11.43 -5.36
N PRO A 72 -6.09 10.69 -6.43
CA PRO A 72 -6.38 11.30 -7.73
C PRO A 72 -7.67 12.10 -7.73
N ARG A 73 -8.51 11.94 -6.72
CA ARG A 73 -9.77 12.62 -6.57
C ARG A 73 -10.16 12.70 -5.09
N GLY A 74 -10.94 13.70 -4.73
CA GLY A 74 -11.41 13.91 -3.35
C GLY A 74 -10.38 14.64 -2.48
N GLU A 75 -10.76 14.93 -1.25
CA GLU A 75 -9.91 15.65 -0.31
C GLU A 75 -8.83 14.76 0.28
N LYS A 76 -7.62 15.29 0.36
CA LYS A 76 -6.47 14.57 0.93
C LYS A 76 -6.71 14.22 2.41
N ALA A 77 -7.35 15.10 3.18
CA ALA A 77 -7.66 14.86 4.59
C ALA A 77 -8.61 13.66 4.78
N ALA A 78 -9.64 13.55 3.95
CA ALA A 78 -10.57 12.43 3.97
C ALA A 78 -9.89 11.11 3.58
N TYR A 79 -9.03 11.16 2.58
CA TYR A 79 -8.22 10.02 2.17
C TYR A 79 -7.29 9.55 3.29
N LYS A 80 -6.59 10.48 3.92
CA LYS A 80 -5.67 10.20 5.02
C LYS A 80 -6.38 9.54 6.20
N GLU A 81 -7.55 10.03 6.58
CA GLU A 81 -8.36 9.45 7.66
C GLU A 81 -8.73 7.99 7.35
N LYS A 82 -9.19 7.72 6.13
CA LYS A 82 -9.52 6.35 5.70
C LYS A 82 -8.30 5.44 5.72
N MET A 83 -7.15 5.94 5.26
CA MET A 83 -5.92 5.17 5.26
C MET A 83 -5.40 4.90 6.68
N GLU A 84 -5.49 5.86 7.59
CA GLU A 84 -5.11 5.66 8.99
C GLU A 84 -5.96 4.58 9.67
N LYS A 85 -7.26 4.58 9.42
CA LYS A 85 -8.17 3.53 9.93
C LYS A 85 -7.82 2.15 9.35
N LEU A 86 -7.56 2.08 8.06
CA LEU A 86 -7.18 0.84 7.39
C LEU A 86 -5.83 0.32 7.90
N ILE A 87 -4.86 1.20 8.07
CA ILE A 87 -3.54 0.85 8.60
C ILE A 87 -3.65 0.33 10.04
N ALA A 88 -4.40 1.02 10.90
CA ALA A 88 -4.62 0.59 12.29
C ALA A 88 -5.27 -0.79 12.36
N ALA A 89 -6.26 -1.04 11.50
CA ALA A 89 -6.92 -2.35 11.42
C ALA A 89 -5.95 -3.44 10.93
N THR A 90 -5.11 -3.11 9.96
CA THR A 90 -4.11 -4.05 9.43
C THR A 90 -2.99 -4.34 10.45
N GLU A 91 -2.59 -3.33 11.22
CA GLU A 91 -1.65 -3.51 12.34
C GLU A 91 -2.21 -4.48 13.39
N ALA A 92 -3.50 -4.37 13.70
CA ALA A 92 -4.19 -5.29 14.61
C ALA A 92 -4.19 -6.73 14.07
N VAL A 93 -4.36 -6.90 12.77
CA VAL A 93 -4.27 -8.22 12.10
C VAL A 93 -2.86 -8.80 12.23
N VAL A 94 -1.83 -8.00 11.97
CA VAL A 94 -0.42 -8.43 12.09
C VAL A 94 -0.10 -8.81 13.54
N ALA A 95 -0.62 -8.07 14.51
CA ALA A 95 -0.47 -8.35 15.94
C ALA A 95 -1.38 -9.49 16.45
N LYS A 96 -2.21 -10.05 15.61
CA LYS A 96 -3.15 -11.13 15.92
C LYS A 96 -4.10 -10.81 17.08
N LYS A 97 -4.55 -9.57 17.13
CA LYS A 97 -5.54 -9.12 18.13
C LYS A 97 -6.92 -9.72 17.86
N ASP A 98 -7.65 -9.99 18.93
CA ASP A 98 -9.03 -10.46 18.83
C ASP A 98 -9.91 -9.42 18.10
N GLY A 99 -10.74 -9.89 17.18
CA GLY A 99 -11.61 -9.03 16.38
C GLY A 99 -10.92 -8.24 15.27
N ALA A 100 -9.62 -8.43 15.06
CA ALA A 100 -8.85 -7.69 14.06
C ALA A 100 -9.38 -7.91 12.62
N ALA A 101 -9.76 -9.13 12.28
CA ALA A 101 -10.32 -9.44 10.96
C ALA A 101 -11.63 -8.68 10.70
N ALA A 102 -12.50 -8.59 11.70
CA ALA A 102 -13.75 -7.81 11.60
C ALA A 102 -13.46 -6.31 11.48
N GLN A 103 -12.51 -5.79 12.25
CA GLN A 103 -12.07 -4.40 12.16
C GLN A 103 -11.50 -4.07 10.78
N TYR A 104 -10.68 -4.96 10.23
CA TYR A 104 -10.13 -4.83 8.88
C TYR A 104 -11.25 -4.81 7.83
N LYS A 105 -12.21 -5.71 7.96
CA LYS A 105 -13.36 -5.78 7.04
C LYS A 105 -14.16 -4.48 7.01
N GLU A 106 -14.36 -3.84 8.14
CA GLU A 106 -15.01 -2.53 8.19
C GLU A 106 -14.15 -1.43 7.56
N ALA A 107 -12.85 -1.43 7.85
CA ALA A 107 -11.93 -0.39 7.38
C ALA A 107 -11.65 -0.50 5.87
N VAL A 108 -11.62 -1.70 5.31
CA VAL A 108 -11.32 -1.97 3.89
C VAL A 108 -12.55 -1.76 3.00
N ASN A 109 -13.30 -0.71 3.20
CA ASN A 109 -14.48 -0.43 2.39
C ASN A 109 -14.08 0.11 1.01
N CYS A 110 -13.87 -0.80 0.07
CA CYS A 110 -13.46 -0.47 -1.30
C CYS A 110 -14.42 0.51 -1.98
N LYS A 111 -15.70 0.32 -1.76
CA LYS A 111 -16.73 1.16 -2.38
C LYS A 111 -16.69 2.59 -1.89
N THR A 112 -16.53 2.81 -0.60
CA THR A 112 -16.47 4.14 -0.01
C THR A 112 -15.23 4.89 -0.45
N CYS A 113 -14.06 4.25 -0.41
CA CYS A 113 -12.82 4.86 -0.85
C CYS A 113 -12.83 5.13 -2.37
N HIS A 114 -13.24 4.15 -3.16
CA HIS A 114 -13.25 4.27 -4.61
C HIS A 114 -14.28 5.27 -5.13
N SER A 115 -15.40 5.46 -4.46
CA SER A 115 -16.37 6.47 -4.88
C SER A 115 -15.83 7.90 -4.75
N GLU A 116 -14.97 8.15 -3.76
CA GLU A 116 -14.41 9.48 -3.52
C GLU A 116 -13.03 9.69 -4.16
N HIS A 117 -12.19 8.68 -4.18
CA HIS A 117 -10.76 8.84 -4.47
C HIS A 117 -10.26 8.13 -5.72
N LYS A 118 -11.01 7.18 -6.29
CA LYS A 118 -10.62 6.51 -7.53
C LYS A 118 -10.85 7.42 -8.73
N PRO A 119 -9.90 7.49 -9.69
CA PRO A 119 -10.14 8.23 -10.93
C PRO A 119 -11.38 7.72 -11.64
N GLN A 120 -12.20 8.62 -12.13
CA GLN A 120 -13.33 8.23 -12.96
C GLN A 120 -12.84 7.80 -14.34
N LYS A 121 -13.33 6.68 -14.82
CA LYS A 121 -13.13 6.31 -16.22
C LYS A 121 -13.94 7.29 -17.08
N LYS A 122 -13.26 7.94 -17.98
CA LYS A 122 -13.90 8.74 -19.02
C LYS A 122 -14.51 7.82 -20.06
#